data_cb5e497b77a428012df256a797fa18c9
#
_entry.id   cb5e497b77a428012df256a797fa18c9
#
_cell.length_a   1.000
_cell.length_b   1.000
_cell.length_c   1.000
_cell.angle_alpha   90.00
_cell.angle_beta   90.00
_cell.angle_gamma   90.00
#
_symmetry.space_group_name_H-M   'P 1'
#
loop_
_entity.id
_entity.type
_entity.pdbx_description
1 polymer ?
#
loop_
_entity_poly.entity_id
_entity_poly.type
_entity_poly.pdbx_seq_one_letter_code
_entity_poly.pdbx_strand_id
1 'polypeptide(L)'
;MAELNVNIGNLPLKNPVMTASGTFGYGIEYADFMDISRLGGIFVKGTTIQPREGNDYPRMAETPSGMLNAVGLQNKGTDYFAEHIYPEIKDIDTNMIVNVSGSSVETYVECAEKIAELDRIPAIELNISCPNVKQGGMAFGVTTCGAGEVVKAVRRVYPKTLIVKLSPNVTDITEIAKAVEAEGADSVSLINTMLGMAIDAEKRKPILSTITGGLSGPCVKPVALRMVWQTYHAVKIPIIGLGGISNWKDAVEFMLAGATAIQIGTYNFVDPTVSIKVIDGMNDYCDRHGFKSVKELIGALDISR
;
A
#
# COMPACT_ATOMS: atom_id res chain seq x y z
N MET A 1 -5.36 14.72 24.57
CA MET A 1 -4.97 14.12 23.29
C MET A 1 -5.57 12.72 23.23
N ALA A 2 -6.17 12.38 22.10
CA ALA A 2 -6.73 11.05 21.88
C ALA A 2 -5.62 9.99 21.71
N GLU A 3 -5.93 8.72 22.00
CA GLU A 3 -5.04 7.61 21.68
C GLU A 3 -5.09 7.32 20.18
N LEU A 4 -3.93 7.40 19.50
CA LEU A 4 -3.85 7.14 18.06
C LEU A 4 -3.42 5.71 17.71
N ASN A 5 -3.06 4.89 18.68
CA ASN A 5 -2.58 3.53 18.43
C ASN A 5 -3.67 2.61 17.85
N VAL A 6 -3.30 1.81 16.84
CA VAL A 6 -4.16 0.79 16.23
C VAL A 6 -3.36 -0.50 16.01
N ASN A 7 -4.02 -1.60 15.63
CA ASN A 7 -3.36 -2.86 15.31
C ASN A 7 -3.76 -3.35 13.91
N ILE A 8 -2.79 -3.83 13.15
CA ILE A 8 -2.99 -4.54 11.90
C ILE A 8 -2.65 -6.01 12.13
N GLY A 9 -3.68 -6.85 12.34
CA GLY A 9 -3.46 -8.18 12.88
C GLY A 9 -2.71 -8.10 14.21
N ASN A 10 -1.56 -8.77 14.29
CA ASN A 10 -0.69 -8.73 15.48
C ASN A 10 0.34 -7.61 15.46
N LEU A 11 0.34 -6.74 14.44
CA LEU A 11 1.28 -5.63 14.32
C LEU A 11 0.72 -4.37 15.02
N PRO A 12 1.32 -3.92 16.14
CA PRO A 12 0.94 -2.67 16.79
C PRO A 12 1.51 -1.48 16.01
N LEU A 13 0.69 -0.48 15.78
CA LEU A 13 1.06 0.80 15.19
C LEU A 13 0.87 1.91 16.23
N LYS A 14 1.84 2.82 16.39
CA LYS A 14 1.74 3.98 17.30
C LYS A 14 0.68 5.00 16.86
N ASN A 15 0.34 5.01 15.57
CA ASN A 15 -0.77 5.75 14.96
C ASN A 15 -1.13 5.10 13.61
N PRO A 16 -2.30 5.43 13.01
CA PRO A 16 -2.77 4.76 11.80
C PRO A 16 -2.11 5.23 10.50
N VAL A 17 -1.18 6.19 10.53
CA VAL A 17 -0.63 6.82 9.33
C VAL A 17 0.67 6.16 8.90
N MET A 18 0.66 5.64 7.69
CA MET A 18 1.81 4.96 7.08
C MET A 18 2.06 5.53 5.67
N THR A 19 3.22 5.22 5.09
CA THR A 19 3.56 5.61 3.72
C THR A 19 3.40 4.44 2.76
N ALA A 20 2.98 4.71 1.51
CA ALA A 20 2.79 3.68 0.51
C ALA A 20 4.09 3.31 -0.20
N SER A 21 4.28 2.02 -0.46
CA SER A 21 5.42 1.52 -1.23
C SER A 21 5.52 2.17 -2.62
N GLY A 22 6.75 2.46 -3.03
CA GLY A 22 7.05 3.09 -4.32
C GLY A 22 7.00 4.61 -4.34
N THR A 23 6.64 5.26 -3.23
CA THR A 23 6.56 6.73 -3.11
C THR A 23 7.37 7.30 -1.96
N PHE A 24 8.06 6.45 -1.19
CA PHE A 24 8.77 6.86 0.02
C PHE A 24 10.17 6.19 0.15
N GLY A 25 10.69 5.63 -0.93
CA GLY A 25 11.99 4.96 -0.93
C GLY A 25 12.07 3.85 0.12
N TYR A 26 13.09 3.94 0.96
CA TYR A 26 13.31 3.10 2.15
C TYR A 26 13.06 3.87 3.46
N GLY A 27 12.59 5.12 3.35
CA GLY A 27 12.30 6.01 4.47
C GLY A 27 13.42 6.99 4.76
N ILE A 28 14.67 6.56 4.73
CA ILE A 28 15.84 7.39 5.05
C ILE A 28 15.96 8.63 4.14
N GLU A 29 15.49 8.53 2.90
CA GLU A 29 15.49 9.63 1.93
C GLU A 29 14.57 10.80 2.35
N TYR A 30 13.65 10.55 3.30
CA TYR A 30 12.73 11.56 3.83
C TYR A 30 13.14 12.10 5.21
N ALA A 31 14.19 11.55 5.82
CA ALA A 31 14.63 11.97 7.16
C ALA A 31 15.06 13.44 7.23
N ASP A 32 15.52 14.01 6.12
CA ASP A 32 15.88 15.44 6.06
C ASP A 32 14.64 16.36 6.03
N PHE A 33 13.45 15.85 5.69
CA PHE A 33 12.23 16.63 5.62
C PHE A 33 11.36 16.51 6.87
N MET A 34 11.43 15.38 7.57
CA MET A 34 10.58 15.11 8.74
C MET A 34 11.17 14.03 9.64
N ASP A 35 10.72 13.98 10.89
CA ASP A 35 10.97 12.88 11.80
C ASP A 35 10.14 11.65 11.40
N ILE A 36 10.76 10.73 10.66
CA ILE A 36 10.12 9.51 10.16
C ILE A 36 9.76 8.52 11.27
N SER A 37 10.37 8.65 12.46
CA SER A 37 10.02 7.81 13.61
C SER A 37 8.60 8.07 14.14
N ARG A 38 8.02 9.23 13.83
CA ARG A 38 6.62 9.55 14.17
C ARG A 38 5.58 8.74 13.40
N LEU A 39 5.95 8.13 12.26
CA LEU A 39 5.04 7.33 11.44
C LEU A 39 4.63 6.03 12.14
N GLY A 40 3.41 5.56 11.90
CA GLY A 40 2.96 4.24 12.33
C GLY A 40 3.68 3.10 11.62
N GLY A 41 4.14 3.35 10.38
CA GLY A 41 4.94 2.43 9.61
C GLY A 41 5.34 2.99 8.24
N ILE A 42 6.35 2.39 7.64
CA ILE A 42 6.86 2.72 6.32
C ILE A 42 6.81 1.47 5.45
N PHE A 43 6.04 1.52 4.36
CA PHE A 43 6.07 0.49 3.33
C PHE A 43 7.21 0.81 2.37
N VAL A 44 8.31 0.09 2.52
CA VAL A 44 9.51 0.34 1.72
C VAL A 44 9.32 -0.07 0.27
N LYS A 45 10.27 0.30 -0.57
CA LYS A 45 10.27 0.01 -2.00
C LYS A 45 9.99 -1.46 -2.28
N GLY A 46 9.11 -1.71 -3.26
CA GLY A 46 8.78 -3.07 -3.70
C GLY A 46 10.01 -3.88 -4.09
N THR A 47 10.14 -5.06 -3.52
CA THR A 47 11.29 -5.96 -3.64
C THR A 47 10.87 -7.24 -4.33
N THR A 48 11.71 -7.73 -5.24
CA THR A 48 11.57 -9.01 -5.95
C THR A 48 12.77 -9.89 -5.68
N ILE A 49 12.65 -11.22 -5.87
CA ILE A 49 13.77 -12.16 -5.62
C ILE A 49 15.00 -11.78 -6.46
N GLN A 50 14.80 -11.45 -7.73
CA GLN A 50 15.85 -10.99 -8.63
C GLN A 50 15.76 -9.46 -8.85
N PRO A 51 16.88 -8.79 -9.17
CA PRO A 51 16.87 -7.37 -9.55
C PRO A 51 15.99 -7.11 -10.78
N ARG A 52 15.42 -5.91 -10.85
CA ARG A 52 14.63 -5.43 -11.99
C ARG A 52 15.03 -3.99 -12.35
N GLU A 53 15.33 -3.77 -13.62
CA GLU A 53 15.71 -2.44 -14.16
C GLU A 53 14.48 -1.50 -14.27
N GLY A 54 13.26 -2.06 -14.29
CA GLY A 54 12.04 -1.32 -14.57
C GLY A 54 11.79 -1.12 -16.06
N ASN A 55 10.79 -0.29 -16.38
CA ASN A 55 10.42 0.02 -17.75
C ASN A 55 11.22 1.20 -18.30
N ASP A 56 11.25 1.34 -19.64
CA ASP A 56 11.87 2.44 -20.36
C ASP A 56 11.18 3.78 -20.07
N TYR A 57 11.88 4.88 -20.31
CA TYR A 57 11.36 6.24 -20.22
C TYR A 57 10.61 6.63 -21.51
N PRO A 58 9.60 7.53 -21.41
CA PRO A 58 9.02 8.11 -20.20
C PRO A 58 8.11 7.11 -19.47
N ARG A 59 8.26 7.03 -18.16
CA ARG A 59 7.52 6.09 -17.31
C ARG A 59 6.71 6.74 -16.18
N MET A 60 6.64 8.07 -16.18
CA MET A 60 5.81 8.88 -15.29
C MET A 60 5.24 10.07 -16.07
N ALA A 61 4.01 10.45 -15.76
CA ALA A 61 3.34 11.60 -16.34
C ALA A 61 2.35 12.22 -15.37
N GLU A 62 2.31 13.55 -15.29
CA GLU A 62 1.27 14.25 -14.54
C GLU A 62 -0.07 14.17 -15.25
N THR A 63 -1.14 14.17 -14.49
CA THR A 63 -2.54 14.27 -14.96
C THR A 63 -3.29 15.28 -14.08
N PRO A 64 -4.45 15.78 -14.50
CA PRO A 64 -5.27 16.60 -13.63
C PRO A 64 -5.55 15.90 -12.30
N SER A 65 -5.14 16.53 -11.17
CA SER A 65 -5.30 16.02 -9.81
C SER A 65 -4.68 14.64 -9.52
N GLY A 66 -3.65 14.24 -10.29
CA GLY A 66 -3.00 12.95 -10.11
C GLY A 66 -1.78 12.72 -10.97
N MET A 67 -1.36 11.49 -11.08
CA MET A 67 -0.25 11.08 -11.94
C MET A 67 -0.42 9.66 -12.47
N LEU A 68 0.17 9.40 -13.64
CA LEU A 68 0.37 8.07 -14.18
C LEU A 68 1.79 7.61 -13.93
N ASN A 69 1.97 6.34 -13.57
CA ASN A 69 3.27 5.73 -13.52
C ASN A 69 3.28 4.31 -14.14
N ALA A 70 4.42 3.98 -14.71
CA ALA A 70 4.73 2.66 -15.24
C ALA A 70 6.20 2.31 -14.90
N VAL A 71 6.59 2.46 -13.63
CA VAL A 71 7.99 2.26 -13.18
C VAL A 71 8.49 0.84 -13.43
N GLY A 72 7.62 -0.18 -13.35
CA GLY A 72 7.97 -1.57 -13.65
C GLY A 72 8.73 -2.28 -12.54
N LEU A 73 8.44 -1.97 -11.28
CA LEU A 73 9.05 -2.61 -10.09
C LEU A 73 10.59 -2.50 -10.05
N GLN A 74 11.17 -1.40 -10.53
CA GLN A 74 12.62 -1.21 -10.44
C GLN A 74 13.12 -1.41 -9.01
N ASN A 75 14.00 -2.37 -8.79
CA ASN A 75 14.61 -2.68 -7.50
C ASN A 75 15.87 -3.54 -7.68
N LYS A 76 16.71 -3.63 -6.66
CA LYS A 76 17.98 -4.35 -6.71
C LYS A 76 17.91 -5.80 -6.22
N GLY A 77 16.71 -6.32 -5.93
CA GLY A 77 16.49 -7.68 -5.45
C GLY A 77 16.59 -7.84 -3.93
N THR A 78 16.15 -9.00 -3.47
CA THR A 78 16.03 -9.29 -2.02
C THR A 78 17.39 -9.41 -1.34
N ASP A 79 18.41 -9.98 -2.00
CA ASP A 79 19.74 -10.11 -1.40
C ASP A 79 20.37 -8.74 -1.16
N TYR A 80 20.30 -7.84 -2.15
CA TYR A 80 20.76 -6.47 -1.97
C TYR A 80 19.99 -5.74 -0.86
N PHE A 81 18.69 -5.97 -0.77
CA PHE A 81 17.88 -5.39 0.32
C PHE A 81 18.40 -5.88 1.69
N ALA A 82 18.61 -7.18 1.86
CA ALA A 82 19.05 -7.75 3.13
C ALA A 82 20.47 -7.33 3.52
N GLU A 83 21.40 -7.25 2.55
CA GLU A 83 22.81 -6.96 2.80
C GLU A 83 23.12 -5.47 2.93
N HIS A 84 22.42 -4.60 2.22
CA HIS A 84 22.78 -3.17 2.10
C HIS A 84 21.72 -2.23 2.67
N ILE A 85 20.43 -2.52 2.48
CA ILE A 85 19.36 -1.60 2.91
C ILE A 85 18.90 -1.90 4.34
N TYR A 86 18.63 -3.17 4.64
CA TYR A 86 18.14 -3.58 5.95
C TYR A 86 19.04 -3.09 7.11
N PRO A 87 20.40 -3.18 7.05
CA PRO A 87 21.25 -2.66 8.10
C PRO A 87 21.07 -1.16 8.40
N GLU A 88 20.71 -0.36 7.39
CA GLU A 88 20.51 1.08 7.52
C GLU A 88 19.16 1.45 8.15
N ILE A 89 18.12 0.61 7.93
CA ILE A 89 16.75 0.95 8.34
C ILE A 89 16.24 0.20 9.58
N LYS A 90 16.90 -0.90 9.98
CA LYS A 90 16.42 -1.81 11.03
C LYS A 90 16.28 -1.18 12.42
N ASP A 91 17.05 -0.13 12.70
CA ASP A 91 17.09 0.53 14.02
C ASP A 91 16.24 1.82 14.06
N ILE A 92 15.56 2.17 12.97
CA ILE A 92 14.60 3.29 12.94
C ILE A 92 13.37 2.92 13.79
N ASP A 93 12.97 3.81 14.72
CA ASP A 93 11.83 3.57 15.62
C ASP A 93 10.48 3.73 14.89
N THR A 94 10.26 2.87 13.89
CA THR A 94 8.95 2.70 13.24
C THR A 94 8.86 1.31 12.61
N ASN A 95 7.65 0.88 12.22
CA ASN A 95 7.48 -0.42 11.57
C ASN A 95 7.95 -0.33 10.10
N MET A 96 9.05 -1.02 9.76
CA MET A 96 9.50 -1.19 8.38
C MET A 96 8.82 -2.40 7.77
N ILE A 97 7.96 -2.19 6.76
CA ILE A 97 7.15 -3.22 6.12
C ILE A 97 7.64 -3.38 4.69
N VAL A 98 8.05 -4.60 4.32
CA VAL A 98 8.58 -4.85 2.96
C VAL A 98 7.44 -5.19 2.01
N ASN A 99 7.33 -4.41 0.91
CA ASN A 99 6.42 -4.74 -0.17
C ASN A 99 7.06 -5.80 -1.06
N VAL A 100 6.48 -7.00 -1.10
CA VAL A 100 6.99 -8.16 -1.84
C VAL A 100 6.22 -8.34 -3.13
N SER A 101 6.94 -8.46 -4.24
CA SER A 101 6.39 -8.73 -5.56
C SER A 101 7.08 -9.91 -6.22
N GLY A 102 6.33 -10.65 -7.02
CA GLY A 102 6.84 -11.81 -7.76
C GLY A 102 6.22 -11.92 -9.16
N SER A 103 6.77 -12.80 -9.99
CA SER A 103 6.24 -13.14 -11.31
C SER A 103 5.63 -14.55 -11.37
N SER A 104 5.86 -15.36 -10.36
CA SER A 104 5.26 -16.69 -10.13
C SER A 104 5.07 -16.91 -8.63
N VAL A 105 4.29 -17.92 -8.25
CA VAL A 105 4.07 -18.28 -6.83
C VAL A 105 5.40 -18.56 -6.14
N GLU A 106 6.31 -19.28 -6.80
CA GLU A 106 7.63 -19.64 -6.27
C GLU A 106 8.44 -18.37 -5.95
N THR A 107 8.46 -17.39 -6.85
CA THR A 107 9.24 -16.14 -6.63
C THR A 107 8.68 -15.27 -5.50
N TYR A 108 7.36 -15.33 -5.23
CA TYR A 108 6.78 -14.71 -4.02
C TYR A 108 7.23 -15.46 -2.76
N VAL A 109 7.20 -16.80 -2.79
CA VAL A 109 7.61 -17.64 -1.66
C VAL A 109 9.08 -17.43 -1.32
N GLU A 110 9.99 -17.55 -2.30
CA GLU A 110 11.43 -17.36 -2.09
C GLU A 110 11.76 -15.96 -1.53
N CYS A 111 11.09 -14.90 -2.03
CA CYS A 111 11.27 -13.56 -1.52
C CYS A 111 10.77 -13.42 -0.08
N ALA A 112 9.60 -13.99 0.23
CA ALA A 112 9.02 -13.94 1.57
C ALA A 112 9.85 -14.74 2.59
N GLU A 113 10.41 -15.90 2.22
CA GLU A 113 11.32 -16.69 3.06
C GLU A 113 12.55 -15.87 3.46
N LYS A 114 13.25 -15.25 2.49
CA LYS A 114 14.43 -14.43 2.78
C LYS A 114 14.08 -13.23 3.68
N ILE A 115 12.94 -12.57 3.47
CA ILE A 115 12.52 -11.46 4.32
C ILE A 115 12.11 -11.94 5.72
N ALA A 116 11.58 -13.16 5.86
CA ALA A 116 11.21 -13.73 7.15
C ALA A 116 12.42 -13.87 8.11
N GLU A 117 13.62 -14.07 7.58
CA GLU A 117 14.88 -14.18 8.33
C GLU A 117 15.32 -12.83 8.95
N LEU A 118 14.79 -11.70 8.45
CA LEU A 118 15.11 -10.38 8.95
C LEU A 118 14.25 -10.07 10.20
N ASP A 119 14.87 -10.15 11.37
CA ASP A 119 14.22 -10.11 12.68
C ASP A 119 13.45 -8.79 12.93
N ARG A 120 13.98 -7.65 12.47
CA ARG A 120 13.38 -6.31 12.65
C ARG A 120 12.34 -5.95 11.59
N ILE A 121 12.05 -6.83 10.62
CA ILE A 121 10.95 -6.67 9.67
C ILE A 121 9.71 -7.38 10.25
N PRO A 122 8.70 -6.63 10.77
CA PRO A 122 7.56 -7.22 11.47
C PRO A 122 6.45 -7.71 10.54
N ALA A 123 6.43 -7.24 9.29
CA ALA A 123 5.37 -7.52 8.33
C ALA A 123 5.87 -7.45 6.88
N ILE A 124 5.15 -8.12 5.99
CA ILE A 124 5.26 -7.92 4.54
C ILE A 124 3.91 -7.52 3.95
N GLU A 125 3.95 -6.77 2.83
CA GLU A 125 2.80 -6.48 1.98
C GLU A 125 2.98 -7.21 0.64
N LEU A 126 2.16 -8.22 0.36
CA LEU A 126 2.16 -8.90 -0.93
C LEU A 126 1.50 -8.02 -1.99
N ASN A 127 2.28 -7.59 -2.97
CA ASN A 127 1.78 -6.86 -4.12
C ASN A 127 1.38 -7.85 -5.23
N ILE A 128 0.16 -8.35 -5.17
CA ILE A 128 -0.39 -9.28 -6.16
C ILE A 128 -0.95 -8.60 -7.41
N SER A 129 -0.87 -7.27 -7.48
CA SER A 129 -1.47 -6.46 -8.56
C SER A 129 -0.57 -6.29 -9.78
N CYS A 130 0.61 -6.93 -9.84
CA CYS A 130 1.56 -6.73 -10.93
C CYS A 130 1.05 -7.34 -12.25
N PRO A 131 0.81 -6.54 -13.32
CA PRO A 131 0.27 -7.04 -14.59
C PRO A 131 1.30 -7.78 -15.45
N ASN A 132 2.57 -7.87 -15.04
CA ASN A 132 3.68 -8.34 -15.86
C ASN A 132 4.02 -9.82 -15.65
N VAL A 133 3.02 -10.71 -15.61
CA VAL A 133 3.28 -12.16 -15.64
C VAL A 133 3.19 -12.65 -17.09
N LYS A 134 4.34 -12.87 -17.72
CA LYS A 134 4.43 -13.38 -19.11
C LYS A 134 4.01 -14.85 -19.29
N GLN A 135 3.66 -15.56 -18.23
CA GLN A 135 3.15 -16.94 -18.33
C GLN A 135 1.66 -16.96 -17.91
N GLY A 136 0.78 -17.06 -18.91
CA GLY A 136 -0.65 -17.22 -18.70
C GLY A 136 -1.51 -15.96 -18.72
N GLY A 137 -0.95 -14.76 -18.84
CA GLY A 137 -1.69 -13.56 -19.23
C GLY A 137 -2.58 -12.88 -18.19
N MET A 138 -2.67 -13.37 -16.95
CA MET A 138 -3.46 -12.71 -15.90
C MET A 138 -2.61 -12.44 -14.66
N ALA A 139 -2.71 -11.21 -14.11
CA ALA A 139 -2.14 -10.89 -12.81
C ALA A 139 -2.85 -11.71 -11.71
N PHE A 140 -2.10 -12.25 -10.76
CA PHE A 140 -2.67 -13.04 -9.65
C PHE A 140 -3.80 -12.32 -8.91
N GLY A 141 -3.72 -11.00 -8.76
CA GLY A 141 -4.67 -10.18 -8.01
C GLY A 141 -6.00 -9.86 -8.73
N VAL A 142 -6.26 -10.39 -9.92
CA VAL A 142 -7.53 -10.14 -10.64
C VAL A 142 -8.49 -11.33 -10.59
N THR A 143 -8.07 -12.47 -10.03
CA THR A 143 -8.93 -13.65 -9.81
C THR A 143 -8.82 -14.13 -8.37
N THR A 144 -9.90 -14.64 -7.81
CA THR A 144 -9.92 -15.22 -6.45
C THR A 144 -8.98 -16.41 -6.32
N CYS A 145 -8.91 -17.27 -7.34
CA CYS A 145 -8.05 -18.44 -7.38
C CYS A 145 -6.56 -18.02 -7.33
N GLY A 146 -6.12 -17.12 -8.24
CA GLY A 146 -4.74 -16.69 -8.29
C GLY A 146 -4.29 -15.93 -7.03
N ALA A 147 -5.15 -15.05 -6.49
CA ALA A 147 -4.89 -14.33 -5.25
C ALA A 147 -4.75 -15.30 -4.06
N GLY A 148 -5.69 -16.24 -3.93
CA GLY A 148 -5.67 -17.25 -2.86
C GLY A 148 -4.46 -18.17 -2.95
N GLU A 149 -4.08 -18.62 -4.15
CA GLU A 149 -2.91 -19.49 -4.37
C GLU A 149 -1.61 -18.86 -3.85
N VAL A 150 -1.35 -17.60 -4.21
CA VAL A 150 -0.15 -16.87 -3.76
C VAL A 150 -0.17 -16.69 -2.25
N VAL A 151 -1.29 -16.24 -1.68
CA VAL A 151 -1.40 -16.00 -0.22
C VAL A 151 -1.21 -17.28 0.56
N LYS A 152 -1.87 -18.39 0.16
CA LYS A 152 -1.72 -19.71 0.76
C LYS A 152 -0.26 -20.21 0.74
N ALA A 153 0.42 -20.05 -0.39
CA ALA A 153 1.80 -20.48 -0.53
C ALA A 153 2.74 -19.65 0.37
N VAL A 154 2.60 -18.33 0.36
CA VAL A 154 3.42 -17.44 1.18
C VAL A 154 3.12 -17.61 2.68
N ARG A 155 1.85 -17.78 3.08
CA ARG A 155 1.49 -17.99 4.49
C ARG A 155 2.20 -19.19 5.13
N ARG A 156 2.51 -20.23 4.35
CA ARG A 156 3.22 -21.43 4.85
C ARG A 156 4.65 -21.15 5.29
N VAL A 157 5.28 -20.15 4.71
CA VAL A 157 6.71 -19.82 4.94
C VAL A 157 6.90 -18.52 5.72
N TYR A 158 5.89 -17.65 5.76
CA TYR A 158 5.98 -16.36 6.42
C TYR A 158 5.07 -16.31 7.66
N PRO A 159 5.62 -16.46 8.90
CA PRO A 159 4.83 -16.56 10.12
C PRO A 159 4.39 -15.21 10.71
N LYS A 160 5.02 -14.10 10.29
CA LYS A 160 4.73 -12.74 10.79
C LYS A 160 3.49 -12.16 10.09
N THR A 161 3.18 -10.88 10.34
CA THR A 161 2.01 -10.20 9.76
C THR A 161 2.07 -10.13 8.24
N LEU A 162 1.05 -10.72 7.59
CA LEU A 162 0.91 -10.81 6.14
C LEU A 162 -0.21 -9.89 5.66
N ILE A 163 0.15 -8.82 4.97
CA ILE A 163 -0.76 -7.85 4.37
C ILE A 163 -0.86 -8.17 2.88
N VAL A 164 -2.05 -8.08 2.28
CA VAL A 164 -2.24 -8.30 0.85
C VAL A 164 -2.77 -7.05 0.17
N LYS A 165 -2.00 -6.53 -0.81
CA LYS A 165 -2.36 -5.31 -1.55
C LYS A 165 -3.21 -5.63 -2.76
N LEU A 166 -4.46 -5.15 -2.74
CA LEU A 166 -5.49 -5.44 -3.72
C LEU A 166 -5.49 -4.45 -4.89
N SER A 167 -5.78 -4.98 -6.08
CA SER A 167 -5.96 -4.20 -7.31
C SER A 167 -7.38 -3.63 -7.38
N PRO A 168 -7.55 -2.36 -7.79
CA PRO A 168 -8.86 -1.80 -8.10
C PRO A 168 -9.40 -2.23 -9.48
N ASN A 169 -8.55 -2.86 -10.32
CA ASN A 169 -8.88 -3.19 -11.71
C ASN A 169 -9.63 -4.53 -11.80
N VAL A 170 -10.66 -4.68 -11.00
CA VAL A 170 -11.54 -5.84 -10.90
C VAL A 170 -12.99 -5.40 -10.83
N THR A 171 -13.91 -6.29 -11.17
CA THR A 171 -15.36 -6.00 -11.12
C THR A 171 -15.84 -5.87 -9.66
N ASP A 172 -15.42 -6.80 -8.80
CA ASP A 172 -15.73 -6.80 -7.37
C ASP A 172 -14.48 -7.11 -6.55
N ILE A 173 -13.99 -6.09 -5.83
CA ILE A 173 -12.80 -6.23 -4.99
C ILE A 173 -13.07 -7.07 -3.74
N THR A 174 -14.32 -7.18 -3.31
CA THR A 174 -14.70 -7.90 -2.10
C THR A 174 -14.49 -9.40 -2.24
N GLU A 175 -14.68 -9.95 -3.45
CA GLU A 175 -14.44 -11.37 -3.73
C GLU A 175 -12.94 -11.71 -3.59
N ILE A 176 -12.06 -10.82 -4.06
CA ILE A 176 -10.60 -11.01 -3.88
C ILE A 176 -10.24 -10.89 -2.39
N ALA A 177 -10.82 -9.89 -1.70
CA ALA A 177 -10.56 -9.69 -0.26
C ALA A 177 -10.96 -10.91 0.57
N LYS A 178 -12.14 -11.50 0.33
CA LYS A 178 -12.59 -12.74 1.00
C LYS A 178 -11.67 -13.93 0.69
N ALA A 179 -11.23 -14.05 -0.57
CA ALA A 179 -10.34 -15.15 -0.96
C ALA A 179 -9.00 -15.09 -0.24
N VAL A 180 -8.38 -13.89 -0.13
CA VAL A 180 -7.09 -13.75 0.57
C VAL A 180 -7.23 -13.89 2.08
N GLU A 181 -8.34 -13.42 2.67
CA GLU A 181 -8.66 -13.65 4.09
C GLU A 181 -8.77 -15.15 4.39
N ALA A 182 -9.48 -15.90 3.56
CA ALA A 182 -9.67 -17.35 3.73
C ALA A 182 -8.33 -18.13 3.68
N GLU A 183 -7.34 -17.64 2.95
CA GLU A 183 -6.02 -18.26 2.82
C GLU A 183 -4.98 -17.71 3.82
N GLY A 184 -5.41 -16.89 4.79
CA GLY A 184 -4.59 -16.52 5.95
C GLY A 184 -3.89 -15.17 5.86
N ALA A 185 -4.40 -14.22 5.08
CA ALA A 185 -4.01 -12.83 5.20
C ALA A 185 -4.42 -12.27 6.56
N ASP A 186 -3.53 -11.53 7.23
CA ASP A 186 -3.82 -10.84 8.50
C ASP A 186 -4.46 -9.47 8.27
N SER A 187 -4.31 -8.91 7.07
CA SER A 187 -4.87 -7.62 6.66
C SER A 187 -4.89 -7.50 5.14
N VAL A 188 -5.73 -6.61 4.63
CA VAL A 188 -5.70 -6.17 3.23
C VAL A 188 -5.39 -4.69 3.13
N SER A 189 -4.62 -4.30 2.11
CA SER A 189 -4.41 -2.89 1.74
C SER A 189 -5.04 -2.61 0.37
N LEU A 190 -5.78 -1.54 0.24
CA LEU A 190 -6.44 -1.15 -1.01
C LEU A 190 -6.67 0.36 -1.07
N ILE A 191 -6.46 0.93 -2.25
CA ILE A 191 -6.29 0.32 -3.56
C ILE A 191 -4.88 0.50 -4.11
N ASN A 192 -4.40 -0.42 -4.94
CA ASN A 192 -3.30 -0.14 -5.85
C ASN A 192 -3.76 0.84 -6.94
N THR A 193 -2.93 1.15 -7.92
CA THR A 193 -3.24 2.14 -8.96
C THR A 193 -4.29 1.64 -9.95
N MET A 194 -5.13 2.57 -10.43
CA MET A 194 -6.11 2.30 -11.49
C MET A 194 -5.42 2.34 -12.86
N LEU A 195 -5.80 1.45 -13.77
CA LEU A 195 -5.25 1.48 -15.12
C LEU A 195 -5.74 2.74 -15.87
N GLY A 196 -4.81 3.49 -16.42
CA GLY A 196 -5.09 4.72 -17.16
C GLY A 196 -4.14 4.92 -18.34
N MET A 197 -4.40 5.95 -19.14
CA MET A 197 -3.63 6.33 -20.32
C MET A 197 -3.58 7.84 -20.47
N ALA A 198 -2.46 8.37 -21.00
CA ALA A 198 -2.34 9.76 -21.43
C ALA A 198 -1.76 9.83 -22.85
N ILE A 199 -2.29 10.76 -23.65
CA ILE A 199 -1.94 10.96 -25.05
C ILE A 199 -1.43 12.37 -25.25
N ASP A 200 -0.29 12.51 -25.93
CA ASP A 200 0.17 13.78 -26.52
C ASP A 200 -0.60 13.98 -27.84
N ALA A 201 -1.58 14.88 -27.84
CA ALA A 201 -2.46 15.10 -28.96
C ALA A 201 -1.72 15.64 -30.20
N GLU A 202 -0.70 16.49 -29.98
CA GLU A 202 0.07 17.08 -31.11
C GLU A 202 0.93 16.01 -31.77
N LYS A 203 1.58 15.16 -30.99
CA LYS A 203 2.40 14.08 -31.53
C LYS A 203 1.58 12.84 -31.92
N ARG A 204 0.32 12.75 -31.46
CA ARG A 204 -0.57 11.59 -31.64
C ARG A 204 0.08 10.28 -31.13
N LYS A 205 0.71 10.36 -29.95
CA LYS A 205 1.44 9.25 -29.33
C LYS A 205 1.08 9.14 -27.85
N PRO A 206 1.16 7.93 -27.25
CA PRO A 206 1.07 7.79 -25.81
C PRO A 206 2.23 8.54 -25.12
N ILE A 207 1.97 9.11 -23.94
CA ILE A 207 3.01 9.79 -23.15
C ILE A 207 3.94 8.77 -22.51
N LEU A 208 3.41 7.66 -22.00
CA LEU A 208 4.22 6.60 -21.38
C LEU A 208 4.76 5.62 -22.43
N SER A 209 5.98 5.14 -22.23
CA SER A 209 6.62 4.10 -23.07
C SER A 209 5.82 2.80 -23.12
N THR A 210 5.09 2.48 -22.07
CA THR A 210 4.23 1.29 -21.92
C THR A 210 2.80 1.49 -22.43
N ILE A 211 2.49 2.66 -23.04
CA ILE A 211 1.17 3.07 -23.50
C ILE A 211 0.22 3.37 -22.33
N THR A 212 -0.01 2.43 -21.43
CA THR A 212 -0.84 2.55 -20.21
C THR A 212 0.02 2.57 -18.97
N GLY A 213 -0.51 3.11 -17.86
CA GLY A 213 0.13 3.14 -16.55
C GLY A 213 -0.87 3.16 -15.42
N GLY A 214 -0.37 3.09 -14.21
CA GLY A 214 -1.20 3.18 -13.01
C GLY A 214 -1.51 4.63 -12.65
N LEU A 215 -2.79 5.00 -12.62
CA LEU A 215 -3.28 6.30 -12.16
C LEU A 215 -3.38 6.33 -10.64
N SER A 216 -2.87 7.38 -10.04
CA SER A 216 -2.87 7.62 -8.59
C SER A 216 -3.01 9.13 -8.28
N GLY A 217 -3.13 9.47 -7.00
CA GLY A 217 -3.31 10.85 -6.54
C GLY A 217 -4.78 11.18 -6.18
N PRO A 218 -5.11 12.43 -5.84
CA PRO A 218 -6.44 12.82 -5.34
C PRO A 218 -7.60 12.42 -6.25
N CYS A 219 -7.39 12.33 -7.56
CA CYS A 219 -8.41 11.93 -8.54
C CYS A 219 -9.01 10.52 -8.29
N VAL A 220 -8.28 9.60 -7.64
CA VAL A 220 -8.78 8.24 -7.38
C VAL A 220 -9.47 8.07 -6.02
N LYS A 221 -9.44 9.09 -5.14
CA LYS A 221 -9.99 9.01 -3.78
C LYS A 221 -11.43 8.50 -3.72
N PRO A 222 -12.40 9.00 -4.50
CA PRO A 222 -13.79 8.53 -4.42
C PRO A 222 -13.95 7.05 -4.72
N VAL A 223 -13.13 6.52 -5.63
CA VAL A 223 -13.14 5.08 -5.97
C VAL A 223 -12.53 4.27 -4.83
N ALA A 224 -11.41 4.73 -4.28
CA ALA A 224 -10.72 4.08 -3.17
C ALA A 224 -11.63 4.02 -1.91
N LEU A 225 -12.27 5.12 -1.54
CA LEU A 225 -13.22 5.19 -0.41
C LEU A 225 -14.36 4.19 -0.57
N ARG A 226 -15.00 4.14 -1.76
CA ARG A 226 -16.06 3.17 -2.03
C ARG A 226 -15.57 1.74 -1.86
N MET A 227 -14.39 1.41 -2.41
CA MET A 227 -13.84 0.06 -2.33
C MET A 227 -13.46 -0.32 -0.89
N VAL A 228 -12.91 0.59 -0.09
CA VAL A 228 -12.64 0.37 1.34
C VAL A 228 -13.94 0.11 2.09
N TRP A 229 -14.97 0.92 1.88
CA TRP A 229 -16.28 0.75 2.51
C TRP A 229 -16.92 -0.61 2.16
N GLN A 230 -16.88 -1.01 0.89
CA GLN A 230 -17.38 -2.32 0.45
C GLN A 230 -16.61 -3.47 1.11
N THR A 231 -15.28 -3.37 1.15
CA THR A 231 -14.41 -4.40 1.73
C THR A 231 -14.64 -4.51 3.25
N TYR A 232 -14.82 -3.40 3.95
CA TYR A 232 -15.13 -3.37 5.39
C TYR A 232 -16.36 -4.21 5.75
N HIS A 233 -17.39 -4.21 4.89
CA HIS A 233 -18.59 -5.01 5.09
C HIS A 233 -18.45 -6.47 4.62
N ALA A 234 -17.32 -6.82 4.00
CA ALA A 234 -17.13 -8.13 3.36
C ALA A 234 -16.15 -9.04 4.11
N VAL A 235 -15.16 -8.48 4.83
CA VAL A 235 -14.12 -9.22 5.55
C VAL A 235 -14.07 -8.84 7.03
N LYS A 236 -13.39 -9.64 7.85
CA LYS A 236 -13.22 -9.41 9.29
C LYS A 236 -11.82 -8.91 9.65
N ILE A 237 -10.85 -9.11 8.77
CA ILE A 237 -9.48 -8.66 8.97
C ILE A 237 -9.36 -7.14 8.81
N PRO A 238 -8.40 -6.47 9.51
CA PRO A 238 -8.16 -5.05 9.38
C PRO A 238 -7.90 -4.61 7.94
N ILE A 239 -8.32 -3.39 7.63
CA ILE A 239 -8.16 -2.77 6.30
C ILE A 239 -7.21 -1.59 6.39
N ILE A 240 -6.25 -1.53 5.47
CA ILE A 240 -5.38 -0.38 5.27
C ILE A 240 -5.88 0.35 4.02
N GLY A 241 -6.43 1.55 4.21
CA GLY A 241 -6.96 2.36 3.11
C GLY A 241 -5.88 3.21 2.44
N LEU A 242 -5.83 3.21 1.10
CA LEU A 242 -4.96 4.10 0.34
C LEU A 242 -5.57 4.46 -1.02
N GLY A 243 -5.14 5.60 -1.54
CA GLY A 243 -5.60 6.12 -2.84
C GLY A 243 -6.17 7.53 -2.72
N GLY A 244 -5.34 8.52 -3.01
CA GLY A 244 -5.73 9.92 -3.09
C GLY A 244 -5.78 10.68 -1.75
N ILE A 245 -5.21 10.15 -0.69
CA ILE A 245 -5.08 10.83 0.59
C ILE A 245 -4.05 11.95 0.45
N SER A 246 -4.46 13.19 0.73
CA SER A 246 -3.65 14.40 0.62
C SER A 246 -3.65 15.27 1.88
N ASN A 247 -4.51 14.99 2.82
CA ASN A 247 -4.65 15.74 4.07
C ASN A 247 -5.37 14.89 5.14
N TRP A 248 -5.47 15.41 6.36
CA TRP A 248 -6.09 14.71 7.49
C TRP A 248 -7.58 14.41 7.31
N LYS A 249 -8.32 15.25 6.55
CA LYS A 249 -9.76 14.99 6.29
C LYS A 249 -9.94 13.74 5.47
N ASP A 250 -9.11 13.58 4.43
CA ASP A 250 -9.12 12.38 3.61
C ASP A 250 -8.84 11.14 4.48
N ALA A 251 -7.85 11.20 5.39
CA ALA A 251 -7.52 10.10 6.29
C ALA A 251 -8.71 9.73 7.21
N VAL A 252 -9.38 10.73 7.79
CA VAL A 252 -10.59 10.51 8.60
C VAL A 252 -11.70 9.88 7.77
N GLU A 253 -11.94 10.33 6.52
CA GLU A 253 -12.92 9.74 5.63
C GLU A 253 -12.65 8.25 5.39
N PHE A 254 -11.37 7.85 5.19
CA PHE A 254 -11.00 6.44 5.04
C PHE A 254 -11.29 5.63 6.31
N MET A 255 -11.00 6.18 7.50
CA MET A 255 -11.33 5.48 8.74
C MET A 255 -12.83 5.36 8.96
N LEU A 256 -13.60 6.40 8.70
CA LEU A 256 -15.07 6.34 8.73
C LEU A 256 -15.63 5.29 7.76
N ALA A 257 -15.00 5.13 6.59
CA ALA A 257 -15.36 4.09 5.63
C ALA A 257 -14.97 2.67 6.08
N GLY A 258 -14.19 2.51 7.16
CA GLY A 258 -13.83 1.23 7.75
C GLY A 258 -12.34 0.86 7.70
N ALA A 259 -11.48 1.77 7.23
CA ALA A 259 -10.04 1.53 7.31
C ALA A 259 -9.57 1.59 8.78
N THR A 260 -8.72 0.64 9.18
CA THR A 260 -8.05 0.61 10.50
C THR A 260 -6.80 1.49 10.49
N ALA A 261 -6.14 1.58 9.35
CA ALA A 261 -4.98 2.41 9.10
C ALA A 261 -5.00 2.92 7.65
N ILE A 262 -4.12 3.87 7.33
CA ILE A 262 -4.03 4.46 5.98
C ILE A 262 -2.59 4.49 5.48
N GLN A 263 -2.43 4.47 4.15
CA GLN A 263 -1.15 4.73 3.50
C GLN A 263 -1.24 5.97 2.61
N ILE A 264 -0.25 6.86 2.71
CA ILE A 264 -0.10 8.02 1.83
C ILE A 264 0.92 7.68 0.74
N GLY A 265 0.50 7.81 -0.51
CA GLY A 265 1.34 7.51 -1.68
C GLY A 265 1.77 8.77 -2.42
N THR A 266 1.18 9.00 -3.58
CA THR A 266 1.52 10.05 -4.56
C THR A 266 1.72 11.44 -3.94
N TYR A 267 0.96 11.78 -2.91
CA TYR A 267 1.04 13.12 -2.31
C TYR A 267 2.36 13.37 -1.56
N ASN A 268 3.13 12.34 -1.23
CA ASN A 268 4.51 12.50 -0.72
C ASN A 268 5.43 13.25 -1.71
N PHE A 269 5.16 13.16 -3.02
CA PHE A 269 5.89 13.92 -4.05
C PHE A 269 5.50 15.39 -4.12
N VAL A 270 4.31 15.75 -3.62
CA VAL A 270 3.80 17.13 -3.57
C VAL A 270 4.22 17.81 -2.27
N ASP A 271 4.06 17.09 -1.16
CA ASP A 271 4.41 17.56 0.17
C ASP A 271 5.10 16.43 0.96
N PRO A 272 6.43 16.46 1.07
CA PRO A 272 7.20 15.43 1.79
C PRO A 272 6.81 15.28 3.25
N THR A 273 6.19 16.30 3.86
CA THR A 273 5.79 16.32 5.28
C THR A 273 4.33 15.97 5.51
N VAL A 274 3.59 15.63 4.45
CA VAL A 274 2.14 15.39 4.50
C VAL A 274 1.73 14.37 5.56
N SER A 275 2.51 13.30 5.71
CA SER A 275 2.19 12.22 6.67
C SER A 275 2.17 12.74 8.12
N ILE A 276 3.10 13.62 8.49
CA ILE A 276 3.13 14.26 9.81
C ILE A 276 1.94 15.20 9.99
N LYS A 277 1.63 16.02 8.98
CA LYS A 277 0.46 16.92 9.00
C LYS A 277 -0.85 16.15 9.14
N VAL A 278 -0.92 14.95 8.55
CA VAL A 278 -2.08 14.06 8.69
C VAL A 278 -2.20 13.53 10.11
N ILE A 279 -1.10 13.05 10.72
CA ILE A 279 -1.10 12.60 12.13
C ILE A 279 -1.59 13.71 13.04
N ASP A 280 -1.01 14.91 12.94
CA ASP A 280 -1.35 16.05 13.76
C ASP A 280 -2.82 16.48 13.57
N GLY A 281 -3.29 16.52 12.31
CA GLY A 281 -4.67 16.88 11.98
C GLY A 281 -5.71 15.85 12.43
N MET A 282 -5.38 14.54 12.41
CA MET A 282 -6.25 13.50 12.95
C MET A 282 -6.36 13.58 14.48
N ASN A 283 -5.26 13.85 15.17
CA ASN A 283 -5.26 14.05 16.62
C ASN A 283 -6.14 15.25 17.00
N ASP A 284 -5.95 16.38 16.31
CA ASP A 284 -6.76 17.57 16.50
C ASP A 284 -8.27 17.33 16.20
N TYR A 285 -8.57 16.54 15.17
CA TYR A 285 -9.94 16.14 14.86
C TYR A 285 -10.56 15.32 16.00
N CYS A 286 -9.85 14.32 16.51
CA CYS A 286 -10.33 13.51 17.64
C CYS A 286 -10.57 14.36 18.88
N ASP A 287 -9.64 15.25 19.23
CA ASP A 287 -9.78 16.14 20.39
C ASP A 287 -10.99 17.08 20.25
N ARG A 288 -11.20 17.70 19.08
CA ARG A 288 -12.33 18.61 18.82
C ARG A 288 -13.68 17.91 18.85
N HIS A 289 -13.74 16.63 18.50
CA HIS A 289 -14.98 15.84 18.51
C HIS A 289 -15.15 15.01 19.78
N GLY A 290 -14.21 15.08 20.73
CA GLY A 290 -14.30 14.40 22.02
C GLY A 290 -14.05 12.89 21.97
N PHE A 291 -13.44 12.38 20.88
CA PHE A 291 -13.02 10.99 20.79
C PHE A 291 -11.84 10.72 21.72
N LYS A 292 -11.89 9.61 22.43
CA LYS A 292 -10.79 9.16 23.31
C LYS A 292 -9.74 8.37 22.55
N SER A 293 -10.17 7.72 21.47
CA SER A 293 -9.29 6.89 20.63
C SER A 293 -9.66 7.05 19.15
N VAL A 294 -8.67 7.08 18.28
CA VAL A 294 -8.86 7.06 16.82
C VAL A 294 -9.61 5.81 16.34
N LYS A 295 -9.60 4.73 17.13
CA LYS A 295 -10.36 3.50 16.86
C LYS A 295 -11.87 3.72 16.78
N GLU A 296 -12.38 4.74 17.47
CA GLU A 296 -13.81 5.09 17.43
C GLU A 296 -14.27 5.61 16.05
N LEU A 297 -13.33 5.98 15.18
CA LEU A 297 -13.63 6.38 13.80
C LEU A 297 -13.84 5.20 12.86
N ILE A 298 -13.34 4.00 13.21
CA ILE A 298 -13.31 2.85 12.28
C ILE A 298 -14.74 2.38 12.01
N GLY A 299 -15.19 2.59 10.76
CA GLY A 299 -16.52 2.19 10.32
C GLY A 299 -17.67 3.03 10.92
N ALA A 300 -17.36 4.17 11.54
CA ALA A 300 -18.33 5.04 12.18
C ALA A 300 -19.08 5.98 11.20
N LEU A 301 -19.06 5.68 9.90
CA LEU A 301 -19.82 6.41 8.90
C LEU A 301 -21.32 6.30 9.18
N ASP A 302 -21.98 7.43 9.49
CA ASP A 302 -23.44 7.49 9.62
C ASP A 302 -24.09 7.53 8.22
N ILE A 303 -24.84 6.49 7.89
CA ILE A 303 -25.60 6.36 6.65
C ILE A 303 -27.10 6.51 6.86
N SER A 304 -27.55 6.88 8.07
CA SER A 304 -28.95 7.17 8.34
C SER A 304 -29.42 8.38 7.52
N ARG A 305 -30.59 8.27 6.89
CA ARG A 305 -31.23 9.34 6.10
C ARG A 305 -32.37 9.96 6.84
#